data_a6bb08fa71b16d13f3fd49ed10294f88
#
_entry.id   a6bb08fa71b16d13f3fd49ed10294f88
#
_cell.length_a   1.000
_cell.length_b   1.000
_cell.length_c   1.000
_cell.angle_alpha   90.00
_cell.angle_beta   90.00
_cell.angle_gamma   90.00
#
_symmetry.space_group_name_H-M   'P 1'
#
loop_
_entity.id
_entity.type
_entity.pdbx_description
1 polymer ?
#
loop_
_entity_poly.entity_id
_entity_poly.type
_entity_poly.pdbx_seq_one_letter_code
_entity_poly.pdbx_strand_id
1 'polypeptide(L)'
;MNATIQQVEEIVSVLTAEQQQLLKDTIRYGSWGDADYEFLTENGEIETVPMFGYCTNDAKLAGNFSGRKVSAMFRSIYKKLCPEHYNQIGRFISHCNDWWGDGSGDMLFIREEYYRAFEEWAKL
;
A
#
# COMPACT_ATOMS: atom_id res chain seq x y z
N MET A 1 -10.90 0.76 -16.33
CA MET A 1 -11.79 1.69 -15.61
C MET A 1 -11.17 2.00 -14.25
N ASN A 2 -11.08 3.29 -13.90
CA ASN A 2 -10.46 3.68 -12.64
C ASN A 2 -11.47 3.65 -11.48
N ALA A 3 -10.98 3.31 -10.30
CA ALA A 3 -11.79 3.35 -9.08
C ALA A 3 -12.20 4.78 -8.73
N THR A 4 -13.32 4.92 -8.04
CA THR A 4 -13.81 6.18 -7.52
C THR A 4 -13.37 6.38 -6.06
N ILE A 5 -13.45 7.63 -5.58
CA ILE A 5 -13.16 7.93 -4.18
C ILE A 5 -14.13 7.22 -3.23
N GLN A 6 -15.38 7.05 -3.62
CA GLN A 6 -16.36 6.29 -2.83
C GLN A 6 -15.98 4.82 -2.70
N GLN A 7 -15.43 4.22 -3.75
CA GLN A 7 -14.93 2.85 -3.67
C GLN A 7 -13.76 2.74 -2.70
N VAL A 8 -12.85 3.72 -2.69
CA VAL A 8 -11.76 3.77 -1.71
C VAL A 8 -12.30 3.92 -0.29
N GLU A 9 -13.26 4.79 -0.08
CA GLU A 9 -13.88 4.97 1.25
C GLU A 9 -14.47 3.66 1.76
N GLU A 10 -15.13 2.88 0.90
CA GLU A 10 -15.64 1.55 1.25
C GLU A 10 -14.49 0.58 1.58
N ILE A 11 -13.45 0.55 0.75
CA ILE A 11 -12.30 -0.32 0.95
C ILE A 11 -11.65 -0.07 2.32
N VAL A 12 -11.42 1.19 2.68
CA VAL A 12 -10.72 1.55 3.92
C VAL A 12 -11.63 1.58 5.15
N SER A 13 -12.92 1.41 4.99
CA SER A 13 -13.89 1.45 6.10
C SER A 13 -13.63 0.39 7.17
N VAL A 14 -12.95 -0.71 6.81
CA VAL A 14 -12.57 -1.78 7.75
C VAL A 14 -11.35 -1.42 8.60
N LEU A 15 -10.66 -0.33 8.28
CA LEU A 15 -9.48 0.11 9.01
C LEU A 15 -9.87 0.99 10.20
N THR A 16 -9.04 0.97 11.25
CA THR A 16 -9.17 1.92 12.35
C THR A 16 -8.83 3.34 11.87
N ALA A 17 -9.23 4.35 12.64
CA ALA A 17 -8.88 5.75 12.34
C ALA A 17 -7.36 5.94 12.27
N GLU A 18 -6.61 5.31 13.18
CA GLU A 18 -5.15 5.37 13.19
C GLU A 18 -4.54 4.72 11.95
N GLN A 19 -5.06 3.56 11.53
CA GLN A 19 -4.62 2.88 10.32
C GLN A 19 -4.91 3.70 9.06
N GLN A 20 -6.09 4.32 8.98
CA GLN A 20 -6.44 5.20 7.87
C GLN A 20 -5.51 6.41 7.83
N GLN A 21 -5.17 6.99 8.98
CA GLN A 21 -4.26 8.13 9.03
C GLN A 21 -2.85 7.75 8.56
N LEU A 22 -2.34 6.60 8.99
CA LEU A 22 -1.04 6.11 8.53
C LEU A 22 -1.03 5.89 7.02
N LEU A 23 -2.08 5.28 6.48
CA LEU A 23 -2.20 5.06 5.03
C LEU A 23 -2.26 6.38 4.27
N LYS A 24 -3.03 7.35 4.75
CA LYS A 24 -3.07 8.71 4.17
C LYS A 24 -1.70 9.38 4.18
N ASP A 25 -0.99 9.32 5.30
CA ASP A 25 0.34 9.94 5.43
C ASP A 25 1.34 9.29 4.47
N THR A 26 1.30 7.98 4.33
CA THR A 26 2.17 7.25 3.39
C THR A 26 1.91 7.69 1.95
N ILE A 27 0.65 7.79 1.57
CA ILE A 27 0.27 8.21 0.21
C ILE A 27 0.65 9.68 -0.04
N ARG A 28 0.42 10.56 0.94
CA ARG A 28 0.69 11.99 0.80
C ARG A 28 2.17 12.33 0.74
N TYR A 29 2.99 11.65 1.53
CA TYR A 29 4.39 12.03 1.75
C TYR A 29 5.39 11.05 1.17
N GLY A 30 4.99 9.83 0.86
CA GLY A 30 5.87 8.75 0.43
C GLY A 30 5.88 8.47 -1.07
N SER A 31 5.30 9.34 -1.90
CA SER A 31 5.22 9.10 -3.35
C SER A 31 6.59 8.80 -3.94
N TRP A 32 6.72 7.64 -4.57
CA TRP A 32 7.96 7.17 -5.17
C TRP A 32 7.86 7.14 -6.70
N GLY A 33 6.85 6.48 -7.26
CA GLY A 33 6.65 6.45 -8.69
C GLY A 33 6.05 5.15 -9.21
N ASP A 34 5.96 5.07 -10.54
CA ASP A 34 5.47 3.88 -11.22
C ASP A 34 6.41 2.70 -11.01
N ALA A 35 5.85 1.53 -10.83
CA ALA A 35 6.59 0.29 -10.69
C ALA A 35 5.82 -0.86 -11.30
N ASP A 36 6.52 -1.73 -12.03
CA ASP A 36 5.97 -3.00 -12.50
C ASP A 36 6.30 -4.06 -11.45
N TYR A 37 5.28 -4.60 -10.81
CA TYR A 37 5.44 -5.60 -9.78
C TYR A 37 5.24 -6.99 -10.37
N GLU A 38 6.29 -7.83 -10.31
CA GLU A 38 6.25 -9.19 -10.80
C GLU A 38 5.92 -10.15 -9.67
N PHE A 39 5.02 -11.10 -9.94
CA PHE A 39 4.73 -12.16 -9.00
C PHE A 39 4.49 -13.49 -9.71
N LEU A 40 4.68 -14.56 -8.95
CA LEU A 40 4.49 -15.92 -9.45
C LEU A 40 3.03 -16.34 -9.24
N THR A 41 2.36 -16.73 -10.33
CA THR A 41 0.99 -17.23 -10.26
C THR A 41 0.96 -18.67 -9.73
N GLU A 42 -0.24 -19.16 -9.39
CA GLU A 42 -0.44 -20.54 -8.96
C GLU A 42 0.01 -21.56 -10.02
N ASN A 43 -0.04 -21.17 -11.29
CA ASN A 43 0.39 -22.01 -12.41
C ASN A 43 1.90 -21.97 -12.67
N GLY A 44 2.67 -21.23 -11.85
CA GLY A 44 4.11 -21.10 -12.02
C GLY A 44 4.52 -20.08 -13.08
N GLU A 45 3.61 -19.29 -13.58
CA GLU A 45 3.89 -18.22 -14.54
C GLU A 45 4.22 -16.90 -13.82
N ILE A 46 5.01 -16.05 -14.46
CA ILE A 46 5.29 -14.70 -13.97
C ILE A 46 4.26 -13.76 -14.57
N GLU A 47 3.56 -13.04 -13.70
CA GLU A 47 2.63 -11.98 -14.10
C GLU A 47 3.16 -10.63 -13.64
N THR A 48 3.12 -9.64 -14.54
CA THR A 48 3.55 -8.27 -14.25
C THR A 48 2.33 -7.39 -14.09
N VAL A 49 2.26 -6.68 -12.96
CA VAL A 49 1.14 -5.79 -12.65
C VAL A 49 1.66 -4.37 -12.52
N PRO A 50 1.14 -3.40 -13.30
CA PRO A 50 1.50 -2.01 -13.14
C PRO A 50 0.92 -1.46 -11.84
N MET A 51 1.78 -0.84 -11.04
CA MET A 51 1.45 -0.30 -9.72
C MET A 51 2.14 1.05 -9.52
N PHE A 52 1.68 1.79 -8.52
CA PHE A 52 2.33 3.02 -8.07
C PHE A 52 2.87 2.80 -6.66
N GLY A 53 4.15 3.12 -6.46
CA GLY A 53 4.87 2.87 -5.22
C GLY A 53 4.91 4.06 -4.28
N TYR A 54 4.85 3.77 -2.97
CA TYR A 54 4.97 4.74 -1.89
C TYR A 54 5.95 4.23 -0.85
N CYS A 55 6.91 5.07 -0.46
CA CYS A 55 7.88 4.72 0.57
C CYS A 55 7.27 4.93 1.96
N THR A 56 7.27 3.90 2.80
CA THR A 56 6.68 3.99 4.13
C THR A 56 7.52 4.78 5.13
N ASN A 57 8.82 5.00 4.85
CA ASN A 57 9.70 5.76 5.73
C ASN A 57 9.26 7.22 5.90
N ASP A 58 8.73 7.83 4.85
CA ASP A 58 8.29 9.22 4.89
C ASP A 58 7.06 9.39 5.78
N ALA A 59 6.21 8.37 5.87
CA ALA A 59 5.09 8.37 6.80
C ALA A 59 5.56 8.37 8.27
N LYS A 60 6.69 7.72 8.56
CA LYS A 60 7.28 7.76 9.92
C LYS A 60 7.64 9.18 10.31
N LEU A 61 8.28 9.91 9.40
CA LEU A 61 8.72 11.30 9.65
C LEU A 61 7.53 12.25 9.81
N ALA A 62 6.48 12.04 9.03
CA ALA A 62 5.30 12.90 9.05
C ALA A 62 4.35 12.58 10.21
N GLY A 63 4.22 11.30 10.59
CA GLY A 63 3.18 10.82 11.49
C GLY A 63 3.61 10.52 12.92
N ASN A 64 4.85 10.74 13.30
CA ASN A 64 5.39 10.43 14.63
C ASN A 64 5.27 8.95 15.03
N PHE A 65 5.33 8.05 14.06
CA PHE A 65 5.28 6.60 14.30
C PHE A 65 6.70 6.02 14.38
N SER A 66 6.91 5.08 15.30
CA SER A 66 8.16 4.29 15.32
C SER A 66 8.19 3.33 14.12
N GLY A 67 9.39 3.00 13.64
CA GLY A 67 9.54 2.09 12.52
C GLY A 67 8.91 0.72 12.73
N ARG A 68 9.04 0.19 13.94
CA ARG A 68 8.46 -1.10 14.34
C ARG A 68 6.93 -1.06 14.32
N LYS A 69 6.35 0.04 14.80
CA LYS A 69 4.90 0.25 14.80
C LYS A 69 4.36 0.38 13.38
N VAL A 70 5.04 1.12 12.51
CA VAL A 70 4.65 1.29 11.11
C VAL A 70 4.59 -0.05 10.38
N SER A 71 5.62 -0.89 10.51
CA SER A 71 5.65 -2.20 9.85
C SER A 71 4.52 -3.13 10.35
N ALA A 72 4.26 -3.13 11.65
CA ALA A 72 3.17 -3.91 12.24
C ALA A 72 1.80 -3.42 11.75
N MET A 73 1.60 -2.11 11.69
CA MET A 73 0.36 -1.50 11.21
C MET A 73 0.12 -1.81 9.73
N PHE A 74 1.14 -1.74 8.88
CA PHE A 74 0.98 -2.09 7.46
C PHE A 74 0.66 -3.56 7.24
N ARG A 75 1.23 -4.46 8.01
CA ARG A 75 0.83 -5.87 7.98
C ARG A 75 -0.65 -6.05 8.31
N SER A 76 -1.12 -5.37 9.35
CA SER A 76 -2.54 -5.41 9.74
C SER A 76 -3.43 -4.80 8.67
N ILE A 77 -3.05 -3.65 8.11
CA ILE A 77 -3.78 -2.98 7.01
C ILE A 77 -3.89 -3.93 5.81
N TYR A 78 -2.77 -4.51 5.40
CA TYR A 78 -2.75 -5.41 4.25
C TYR A 78 -3.65 -6.63 4.45
N LYS A 79 -3.60 -7.25 5.64
CA LYS A 79 -4.46 -8.39 5.97
C LYS A 79 -5.95 -8.02 5.91
N LYS A 80 -6.32 -6.84 6.38
CA LYS A 80 -7.71 -6.36 6.36
C LYS A 80 -8.20 -6.07 4.95
N LEU A 81 -7.36 -5.46 4.12
CA LEU A 81 -7.73 -5.06 2.76
C LEU A 81 -7.65 -6.21 1.76
N CYS A 82 -6.73 -7.17 1.97
CA CYS A 82 -6.48 -8.25 1.03
C CYS A 82 -6.32 -9.59 1.76
N PRO A 83 -7.33 -10.05 2.50
CA PRO A 83 -7.19 -11.27 3.32
C PRO A 83 -6.88 -12.53 2.51
N GLU A 84 -7.37 -12.62 1.28
CA GLU A 84 -7.19 -13.76 0.39
C GLU A 84 -5.78 -13.82 -0.22
N HIS A 85 -5.07 -12.70 -0.20
CA HIS A 85 -3.80 -12.54 -0.89
C HIS A 85 -2.66 -12.09 0.03
N TYR A 86 -2.76 -12.43 1.30
CA TYR A 86 -1.82 -11.92 2.31
C TYR A 86 -0.33 -12.09 1.92
N ASN A 87 0.02 -13.18 1.27
CA ASN A 87 1.39 -13.46 0.82
C ASN A 87 1.57 -13.31 -0.69
N GLN A 88 0.63 -12.64 -1.38
CA GLN A 88 0.66 -12.44 -2.82
C GLN A 88 0.26 -10.99 -3.14
N ILE A 89 0.26 -10.62 -4.41
CA ILE A 89 -0.26 -9.32 -4.81
C ILE A 89 -1.76 -9.26 -4.55
N GLY A 90 -2.16 -8.29 -3.73
CA GLY A 90 -3.55 -8.05 -3.40
C GLY A 90 -4.33 -7.43 -4.57
N ARG A 91 -5.64 -7.31 -4.38
CA ARG A 91 -6.54 -6.77 -5.42
C ARG A 91 -6.34 -5.28 -5.64
N PHE A 92 -5.95 -4.52 -4.62
CA PHE A 92 -5.74 -3.06 -4.71
C PHE A 92 -4.34 -2.65 -4.27
N ILE A 93 -3.75 -3.35 -3.32
CA ILE A 93 -2.60 -2.90 -2.57
C ILE A 93 -1.66 -4.08 -2.29
N SER A 94 -0.37 -3.82 -2.30
CA SER A 94 0.65 -4.78 -1.89
C SER A 94 1.69 -4.07 -1.03
N HIS A 95 2.33 -4.81 -0.14
CA HIS A 95 3.36 -4.31 0.73
C HIS A 95 4.60 -5.17 0.58
N CYS A 96 5.74 -4.55 0.36
CA CYS A 96 7.02 -5.25 0.27
C CYS A 96 7.95 -4.78 1.38
N ASN A 97 8.32 -5.71 2.27
CA ASN A 97 9.31 -5.45 3.29
C ASN A 97 10.68 -5.36 2.65
N ASP A 98 11.47 -4.38 3.10
CA ASP A 98 12.87 -4.23 2.69
C ASP A 98 13.04 -4.28 1.17
N TRP A 99 12.34 -3.39 0.47
CA TRP A 99 12.33 -3.33 -0.99
C TRP A 99 13.72 -3.28 -1.61
N TRP A 100 14.64 -2.52 -0.99
CA TRP A 100 16.01 -2.36 -1.51
C TRP A 100 16.98 -3.45 -1.06
N GLY A 101 16.59 -4.33 -0.15
CA GLY A 101 17.42 -5.42 0.33
C GLY A 101 18.54 -5.02 1.29
N ASP A 102 18.57 -3.78 1.75
CA ASP A 102 19.62 -3.23 2.62
C ASP A 102 19.09 -2.72 3.98
N GLY A 103 17.83 -2.99 4.27
CA GLY A 103 17.18 -2.53 5.51
C GLY A 103 16.75 -1.08 5.50
N SER A 104 16.83 -0.37 4.36
CA SER A 104 16.57 1.05 4.29
C SER A 104 15.08 1.41 4.31
N GLY A 105 14.18 0.48 3.97
CA GLY A 105 12.75 0.73 4.09
C GLY A 105 11.86 -0.23 3.33
N ASP A 106 10.58 -0.09 3.61
CA ASP A 106 9.50 -0.86 3.01
C ASP A 106 8.79 -0.03 1.96
N MET A 107 8.14 -0.71 1.02
CA MET A 107 7.32 -0.07 -0.01
C MET A 107 5.89 -0.56 0.04
N LEU A 108 4.98 0.38 -0.13
CA LEU A 108 3.57 0.14 -0.37
C LEU A 108 3.30 0.33 -1.86
N PHE A 109 2.59 -0.59 -2.49
CA PHE A 109 2.21 -0.50 -3.90
C PHE A 109 0.70 -0.51 -4.03
N ILE A 110 0.18 0.42 -4.83
CA ILE A 110 -1.25 0.49 -5.15
C ILE A 110 -1.42 0.27 -6.65
N ARG A 111 -2.37 -0.57 -7.03
CA ARG A 111 -2.62 -0.88 -8.44
C ARG A 111 -3.01 0.37 -9.21
N GLU A 112 -2.64 0.41 -10.47
CA GLU A 112 -2.87 1.54 -11.38
C GLU A 112 -4.32 2.00 -11.40
N GLU A 113 -5.27 1.08 -11.36
CA GLU A 113 -6.71 1.40 -11.41
C GLU A 113 -7.21 2.10 -10.14
N TYR A 114 -6.45 2.06 -9.06
CA TYR A 114 -6.87 2.54 -7.75
C TYR A 114 -6.06 3.73 -7.22
N TYR A 115 -4.80 3.91 -7.67
CA TYR A 115 -3.91 4.83 -6.97
C TYR A 115 -4.38 6.29 -6.99
N ARG A 116 -5.01 6.74 -8.07
CA ARG A 116 -5.49 8.13 -8.15
C ARG A 116 -6.62 8.39 -7.17
N ALA A 117 -7.54 7.44 -7.01
CA ALA A 117 -8.62 7.55 -6.06
C ALA A 117 -8.09 7.51 -4.61
N PHE A 118 -7.07 6.69 -4.33
CA PHE A 118 -6.40 6.69 -3.03
C PHE A 118 -5.70 8.03 -2.76
N GLU A 119 -5.06 8.63 -3.75
CA GLU A 119 -4.43 9.94 -3.60
C GLU A 119 -5.46 11.04 -3.29
N GLU A 120 -6.59 11.04 -3.96
CA GLU A 120 -7.69 11.98 -3.67
C GLU A 120 -8.24 11.78 -2.27
N TRP A 121 -8.48 10.52 -1.88
CA TRP A 121 -8.92 10.18 -0.54
C TRP A 121 -7.92 10.64 0.52
N ALA A 122 -6.63 10.46 0.28
CA ALA A 122 -5.58 10.85 1.23
C ALA A 122 -5.52 12.35 1.51
N LYS A 123 -6.07 13.17 0.62
CA LYS A 123 -6.12 14.63 0.78
C LYS A 123 -7.31 15.11 1.61
N LEU A 124 -8.26 14.24 1.91
CA LEU A 124 -9.46 14.60 2.67
C LEU A 124 -9.19 14.85 4.16
#